data_70190c9e059958cfe61649ca1dc852bc
#
_entry.id   70190c9e059958cfe61649ca1dc852bc
#
_cell.length_a   1.000
_cell.length_b   1.000
_cell.length_c   1.000
_cell.angle_alpha   90.00
_cell.angle_beta   90.00
_cell.angle_gamma   90.00
#
_symmetry.space_group_name_H-M   'P 1'
#
loop_
_entity.id
_entity.type
_entity.pdbx_description
1 polymer ?
#
loop_
_entity_poly.entity_id
_entity_poly.type
_entity_poly.pdbx_seq_one_letter_code
_entity_poly.pdbx_strand_id
1 'polypeptide(L)'
;MDYTLNCNGQLLSLNEPQVMGILNVTPDSFYADSRKQTEHDVAKRTEEILSQGGTMIDVGACSTRPDSDPVSEAEETERLRWALAVVRREAPQAVISVDTFRPQVARIVVEEFGVDIINDVGAPANSKLLIANSQENMFRMVSRLRVPYIFMSRKGNIRDILLDSAEAVDQLRSMGQKDIIIDPGFGFGKTLEQNYEVMQHMERLQMLRLPLLVGISRKSMIYKLLQTNPEQALNGTTVLHTIALLKGANILRVHDVHEAVECVKIVAATKSQPTLKS
;
A
#
# COMPACT_ATOMS: atom_id res chain seq x y z
N MET A 1 -12.63 15.46 3.61
CA MET A 1 -13.37 14.99 2.42
C MET A 1 -13.70 13.53 2.66
N ASP A 2 -14.91 13.14 2.33
CA ASP A 2 -15.37 11.76 2.53
C ASP A 2 -15.08 10.97 1.25
N TYR A 3 -14.28 9.94 1.37
CA TYR A 3 -13.97 9.06 0.25
C TYR A 3 -14.57 7.68 0.50
N THR A 4 -15.00 7.04 -0.57
CA THR A 4 -15.51 5.67 -0.54
C THR A 4 -14.91 4.92 -1.73
N LEU A 5 -14.45 3.68 -1.48
CA LEU A 5 -13.93 2.77 -2.50
C LEU A 5 -14.93 1.65 -2.74
N ASN A 6 -15.08 1.23 -3.98
CA ASN A 6 -15.90 0.06 -4.33
C ASN A 6 -15.01 -1.20 -4.38
N CYS A 7 -14.99 -1.96 -3.30
CA CYS A 7 -14.26 -3.21 -3.17
C CYS A 7 -15.19 -4.39 -3.52
N ASN A 8 -15.19 -4.84 -4.78
CA ASN A 8 -16.05 -5.94 -5.27
C ASN A 8 -17.55 -5.79 -4.94
N GLY A 9 -18.08 -4.57 -5.03
CA GLY A 9 -19.48 -4.27 -4.69
C GLY A 9 -19.72 -3.91 -3.23
N GLN A 10 -18.74 -4.10 -2.35
CA GLN A 10 -18.77 -3.63 -0.98
C GLN A 10 -18.15 -2.23 -0.90
N LEU A 11 -18.85 -1.28 -0.30
CA LEU A 11 -18.35 0.08 -0.16
C LEU A 11 -17.49 0.20 1.10
N LEU A 12 -16.21 0.52 0.90
CA LEU A 12 -15.27 0.82 1.97
C LEU A 12 -15.19 2.33 2.18
N SER A 13 -15.63 2.81 3.34
CA SER A 13 -15.51 4.23 3.71
C SER A 13 -14.08 4.53 4.19
N LEU A 14 -13.53 5.66 3.73
CA LEU A 14 -12.26 6.24 4.19
C LEU A 14 -12.47 7.53 4.99
N ASN A 15 -13.66 7.74 5.54
CA ASN A 15 -13.97 8.91 6.40
C ASN A 15 -13.12 8.90 7.66
N GLU A 16 -12.86 7.72 8.18
CA GLU A 16 -11.80 7.48 9.17
C GLU A 16 -10.60 6.85 8.48
N PRO A 17 -9.37 7.25 8.83
CA PRO A 17 -8.18 6.64 8.25
C PRO A 17 -8.14 5.13 8.53
N GLN A 18 -7.78 4.35 7.52
CA GLN A 18 -7.73 2.91 7.55
C GLN A 18 -6.29 2.40 7.72
N VAL A 19 -6.12 1.22 8.30
CA VAL A 19 -4.81 0.58 8.47
C VAL A 19 -4.73 -0.65 7.57
N MET A 20 -3.75 -0.64 6.67
CA MET A 20 -3.43 -1.71 5.73
C MET A 20 -2.20 -2.46 6.23
N GLY A 21 -2.39 -3.69 6.73
CA GLY A 21 -1.29 -4.53 7.20
C GLY A 21 -0.55 -5.19 6.06
N ILE A 22 0.78 -5.17 6.13
CA ILE A 22 1.66 -5.81 5.14
C ILE A 22 1.77 -7.31 5.42
N LEU A 23 1.57 -8.12 4.38
CA LEU A 23 1.82 -9.55 4.35
C LEU A 23 2.74 -9.89 3.17
N ASN A 24 4.04 -10.07 3.45
CA ASN A 24 5.02 -10.43 2.43
C ASN A 24 5.22 -11.94 2.38
N VAL A 25 5.13 -12.51 1.17
CA VAL A 25 5.39 -13.91 0.90
C VAL A 25 6.85 -14.05 0.43
N THR A 26 7.70 -14.64 1.28
CA THR A 26 9.13 -14.77 1.00
C THR A 26 9.46 -15.99 0.11
N PRO A 27 10.62 -16.01 -0.58
CA PRO A 27 11.07 -17.14 -1.39
C PRO A 27 11.13 -18.48 -0.63
N ASP A 28 11.58 -18.45 0.62
CA ASP A 28 11.71 -19.65 1.49
C ASP A 28 10.37 -20.35 1.73
N SER A 29 9.26 -19.65 1.45
CA SER A 29 7.91 -20.16 1.54
C SER A 29 7.56 -21.23 0.51
N PHE A 30 8.37 -21.41 -0.54
CA PHE A 30 8.03 -22.21 -1.73
C PHE A 30 8.60 -23.64 -1.72
N TYR A 31 9.61 -23.91 -0.89
CA TYR A 31 10.19 -25.26 -0.84
C TYR A 31 9.25 -26.23 -0.12
N ALA A 32 9.11 -27.43 -0.68
CA ALA A 32 8.12 -28.43 -0.25
C ALA A 32 8.17 -28.76 1.24
N ASP A 33 9.36 -28.74 1.84
CA ASP A 33 9.57 -29.07 3.26
C ASP A 33 9.19 -27.92 4.21
N SER A 34 9.13 -26.67 3.72
CA SER A 34 8.74 -25.48 4.49
C SER A 34 7.27 -25.05 4.32
N ARG A 35 6.55 -25.65 3.37
CA ARG A 35 5.16 -25.23 3.03
C ARG A 35 4.20 -25.19 4.21
N LYS A 36 4.22 -26.19 5.09
CA LYS A 36 3.31 -26.23 6.25
C LYS A 36 3.61 -25.11 7.26
N GLN A 37 4.91 -24.86 7.51
CA GLN A 37 5.32 -23.78 8.41
C GLN A 37 4.89 -22.43 7.84
N THR A 38 5.08 -22.22 6.57
CA THR A 38 4.80 -20.97 5.88
C THR A 38 3.30 -20.70 5.69
N GLU A 39 2.49 -21.77 5.49
CA GLU A 39 1.03 -21.64 5.49
C GLU A 39 0.54 -21.19 6.86
N HIS A 40 1.10 -21.74 7.91
CA HIS A 40 0.83 -21.32 9.27
C HIS A 40 1.23 -19.86 9.51
N ASP A 41 2.38 -19.41 8.99
CA ASP A 41 2.85 -18.03 9.13
C ASP A 41 1.97 -17.03 8.38
N VAL A 42 1.50 -17.38 7.17
CA VAL A 42 0.53 -16.55 6.43
C VAL A 42 -0.81 -16.48 7.18
N ALA A 43 -1.33 -17.61 7.64
CA ALA A 43 -2.57 -17.67 8.41
C ALA A 43 -2.46 -16.84 9.69
N LYS A 44 -1.39 -17.04 10.46
CA LYS A 44 -1.09 -16.29 11.69
C LYS A 44 -0.99 -14.79 11.42
N ARG A 45 -0.25 -14.39 10.37
CA ARG A 45 -0.12 -12.96 10.02
C ARG A 45 -1.44 -12.35 9.59
N THR A 46 -2.27 -13.10 8.89
CA THR A 46 -3.64 -12.69 8.51
C THR A 46 -4.48 -12.39 9.76
N GLU A 47 -4.47 -13.33 10.71
CA GLU A 47 -5.18 -13.18 12.00
C GLU A 47 -4.63 -12.00 12.82
N GLU A 48 -3.31 -11.86 12.92
CA GLU A 48 -2.65 -10.74 13.61
C GLU A 48 -3.09 -9.38 13.06
N ILE A 49 -3.08 -9.22 11.72
CA ILE A 49 -3.49 -7.95 11.09
C ILE A 49 -4.92 -7.59 11.49
N LEU A 50 -5.85 -8.54 11.37
CA LEU A 50 -7.26 -8.28 11.64
C LEU A 50 -7.56 -8.12 13.15
N SER A 51 -6.99 -8.97 14.00
CA SER A 51 -7.19 -8.89 15.46
C SER A 51 -6.60 -7.64 16.08
N GLN A 52 -5.54 -7.08 15.50
CA GLN A 52 -4.95 -5.79 15.89
C GLN A 52 -5.72 -4.57 15.36
N GLY A 53 -6.80 -4.78 14.60
CA GLY A 53 -7.66 -3.72 14.07
C GLY A 53 -7.27 -3.22 12.68
N GLY A 54 -6.41 -3.94 11.96
CA GLY A 54 -6.19 -3.69 10.52
C GLY A 54 -7.46 -3.98 9.73
N THR A 55 -7.75 -3.15 8.75
CA THR A 55 -8.97 -3.24 7.93
C THR A 55 -8.71 -3.75 6.53
N MET A 56 -7.45 -3.78 6.12
CA MET A 56 -7.00 -4.25 4.81
C MET A 56 -5.72 -5.07 4.98
N ILE A 57 -5.51 -6.04 4.08
CA ILE A 57 -4.30 -6.86 4.00
C ILE A 57 -3.66 -6.61 2.64
N ASP A 58 -2.40 -6.16 2.61
CA ASP A 58 -1.65 -5.98 1.37
C ASP A 58 -0.66 -7.12 1.18
N VAL A 59 -0.94 -7.98 0.21
CA VAL A 59 -0.18 -9.19 -0.07
C VAL A 59 0.85 -8.92 -1.15
N GLY A 60 2.14 -9.09 -0.83
CA GLY A 60 3.25 -8.93 -1.77
C GLY A 60 4.08 -10.20 -1.90
N ALA A 61 4.37 -10.62 -3.13
CA ALA A 61 5.19 -11.81 -3.42
C ALA A 61 6.50 -11.50 -4.15
N CYS A 62 6.74 -10.23 -4.45
CA CYS A 62 7.94 -9.75 -5.11
C CYS A 62 8.56 -8.63 -4.26
N SER A 63 9.84 -8.74 -3.93
CA SER A 63 10.54 -7.65 -3.26
C SER A 63 10.90 -6.55 -4.27
N THR A 64 10.54 -5.31 -3.95
CA THR A 64 10.94 -4.13 -4.73
C THR A 64 12.23 -3.49 -4.21
N ARG A 65 12.95 -4.14 -3.28
CA ARG A 65 14.25 -3.68 -2.78
C ARG A 65 15.31 -3.80 -3.88
N PRO A 66 16.26 -2.84 -3.97
CA PRO A 66 17.29 -2.83 -5.03
C PRO A 66 18.14 -4.10 -5.11
N ASP A 67 18.38 -4.75 -3.98
CA ASP A 67 19.28 -5.91 -3.85
C ASP A 67 18.53 -7.26 -3.81
N SER A 68 17.24 -7.28 -4.13
CA SER A 68 16.46 -8.52 -4.15
C SER A 68 16.63 -9.25 -5.47
N ASP A 69 16.63 -10.59 -5.42
CA ASP A 69 16.64 -11.43 -6.61
C ASP A 69 15.36 -11.17 -7.44
N PRO A 70 15.50 -11.09 -8.77
CA PRO A 70 14.36 -10.86 -9.63
C PRO A 70 13.44 -12.09 -9.65
N VAL A 71 12.19 -11.88 -9.26
CA VAL A 71 11.12 -12.90 -9.33
C VAL A 71 10.48 -12.84 -10.71
N SER A 72 10.30 -13.98 -11.38
CA SER A 72 9.58 -14.07 -12.65
C SER A 72 8.07 -13.82 -12.45
N GLU A 73 7.36 -13.44 -13.52
CA GLU A 73 5.90 -13.26 -13.47
C GLU A 73 5.18 -14.56 -13.09
N ALA A 74 5.64 -15.69 -13.63
CA ALA A 74 5.07 -17.00 -13.31
C ALA A 74 5.27 -17.35 -11.82
N GLU A 75 6.44 -17.10 -11.29
CA GLU A 75 6.76 -17.36 -9.88
C GLU A 75 5.99 -16.44 -8.94
N GLU A 76 5.88 -15.14 -9.25
CA GLU A 76 5.04 -14.21 -8.49
C GLU A 76 3.58 -14.67 -8.49
N THR A 77 3.07 -15.08 -9.65
CA THR A 77 1.70 -15.58 -9.77
C THR A 77 1.44 -16.80 -8.88
N GLU A 78 2.34 -17.78 -8.91
CA GLU A 78 2.19 -18.99 -8.09
C GLU A 78 2.28 -18.69 -6.59
N ARG A 79 3.20 -17.82 -6.18
CA ARG A 79 3.30 -17.36 -4.78
C ARG A 79 2.02 -16.68 -4.32
N LEU A 80 1.47 -15.77 -5.15
CA LEU A 80 0.23 -15.06 -4.83
C LEU A 80 -0.97 -16.00 -4.79
N ARG A 81 -1.11 -16.93 -5.74
CA ARG A 81 -2.18 -17.95 -5.74
C ARG A 81 -2.22 -18.73 -4.42
N TRP A 82 -1.05 -19.20 -4.01
CA TRP A 82 -0.93 -19.93 -2.77
C TRP A 82 -1.26 -19.08 -1.54
N ALA A 83 -0.68 -17.89 -1.43
CA ALA A 83 -0.90 -17.01 -0.29
C ALA A 83 -2.36 -16.53 -0.21
N LEU A 84 -2.95 -16.12 -1.34
CA LEU A 84 -4.32 -15.66 -1.41
C LEU A 84 -5.33 -16.76 -1.08
N ALA A 85 -5.06 -18.02 -1.45
CA ALA A 85 -5.88 -19.15 -1.04
C ALA A 85 -5.91 -19.29 0.50
N VAL A 86 -4.76 -19.12 1.16
CA VAL A 86 -4.70 -19.12 2.64
C VAL A 86 -5.44 -17.94 3.22
N VAL A 87 -5.14 -16.71 2.75
CA VAL A 87 -5.77 -15.47 3.27
C VAL A 87 -7.30 -15.52 3.12
N ARG A 88 -7.83 -15.96 1.96
CA ARG A 88 -9.27 -16.06 1.75
C ARG A 88 -9.93 -17.15 2.60
N ARG A 89 -9.23 -18.24 2.90
CA ARG A 89 -9.71 -19.27 3.83
C ARG A 89 -9.82 -18.74 5.27
N GLU A 90 -8.78 -18.04 5.74
CA GLU A 90 -8.75 -17.52 7.12
C GLU A 90 -9.61 -16.27 7.29
N ALA A 91 -9.72 -15.43 6.26
CA ALA A 91 -10.43 -14.15 6.30
C ALA A 91 -11.27 -13.92 5.02
N PRO A 92 -12.39 -14.63 4.82
CA PRO A 92 -13.18 -14.59 3.58
C PRO A 92 -13.70 -13.17 3.23
N GLN A 93 -13.96 -12.34 4.23
CA GLN A 93 -14.54 -11.00 4.07
C GLN A 93 -13.51 -9.86 4.16
N ALA A 94 -12.21 -10.19 4.32
CA ALA A 94 -11.18 -9.17 4.41
C ALA A 94 -11.02 -8.43 3.08
N VAL A 95 -10.82 -7.12 3.14
CA VAL A 95 -10.40 -6.33 1.97
C VAL A 95 -8.94 -6.66 1.68
N ILE A 96 -8.68 -7.24 0.51
CA ILE A 96 -7.35 -7.67 0.08
C ILE A 96 -6.83 -6.73 -1.01
N SER A 97 -5.64 -6.19 -0.77
CA SER A 97 -4.79 -5.51 -1.74
C SER A 97 -3.68 -6.45 -2.20
N VAL A 98 -3.26 -6.34 -3.44
CA VAL A 98 -2.07 -7.05 -3.95
C VAL A 98 -1.06 -6.05 -4.48
N ASP A 99 0.17 -6.14 -3.94
CA ASP A 99 1.33 -5.37 -4.39
C ASP A 99 1.94 -6.03 -5.63
N THR A 100 1.64 -5.48 -6.81
CA THR A 100 2.19 -5.93 -8.10
C THR A 100 2.21 -4.81 -9.11
N PHE A 101 3.27 -4.79 -9.93
CA PHE A 101 3.41 -3.89 -11.08
C PHE A 101 3.15 -4.60 -12.43
N ARG A 102 2.69 -5.87 -12.40
CA ARG A 102 2.48 -6.70 -13.59
C ARG A 102 0.99 -6.81 -13.93
N PRO A 103 0.56 -6.33 -15.10
CA PRO A 103 -0.87 -6.33 -15.47
C PRO A 103 -1.50 -7.74 -15.49
N GLN A 104 -0.75 -8.76 -15.94
CA GLN A 104 -1.27 -10.13 -15.98
C GLN A 104 -1.43 -10.72 -14.59
N VAL A 105 -0.50 -10.44 -13.67
CA VAL A 105 -0.64 -10.83 -12.26
C VAL A 105 -1.87 -10.17 -11.66
N ALA A 106 -2.03 -8.86 -11.86
CA ALA A 106 -3.21 -8.12 -11.39
C ALA A 106 -4.52 -8.74 -11.89
N ARG A 107 -4.58 -9.11 -13.19
CA ARG A 107 -5.75 -9.80 -13.76
C ARG A 107 -6.03 -11.12 -13.04
N ILE A 108 -5.03 -11.98 -12.92
CA ILE A 108 -5.17 -13.31 -12.32
C ILE A 108 -5.67 -13.21 -10.88
N VAL A 109 -5.06 -12.37 -10.05
CA VAL A 109 -5.44 -12.28 -8.63
C VAL A 109 -6.84 -11.71 -8.43
N VAL A 110 -7.29 -10.80 -9.30
CA VAL A 110 -8.66 -10.28 -9.25
C VAL A 110 -9.66 -11.31 -9.74
N GLU A 111 -9.42 -11.96 -10.89
CA GLU A 111 -10.36 -12.92 -11.48
C GLU A 111 -10.47 -14.22 -10.67
N GLU A 112 -9.35 -14.75 -10.11
CA GLU A 112 -9.34 -16.03 -9.39
C GLU A 112 -9.66 -15.93 -7.91
N PHE A 113 -9.28 -14.81 -7.25
CA PHE A 113 -9.38 -14.66 -5.79
C PHE A 113 -10.25 -13.48 -5.34
N GLY A 114 -10.81 -12.72 -6.27
CA GLY A 114 -11.62 -11.55 -5.93
C GLY A 114 -10.82 -10.51 -5.13
N VAL A 115 -9.56 -10.26 -5.51
CA VAL A 115 -8.74 -9.21 -4.90
C VAL A 115 -9.42 -7.86 -5.10
N ASP A 116 -9.45 -7.07 -4.05
CA ASP A 116 -10.23 -5.84 -4.00
C ASP A 116 -9.48 -4.62 -4.50
N ILE A 117 -8.16 -4.55 -4.30
CA ILE A 117 -7.32 -3.39 -4.60
C ILE A 117 -6.04 -3.85 -5.29
N ILE A 118 -5.58 -3.13 -6.31
CA ILE A 118 -4.24 -3.30 -6.88
C ILE A 118 -3.33 -2.17 -6.40
N ASN A 119 -2.23 -2.53 -5.74
CA ASN A 119 -1.22 -1.63 -5.24
C ASN A 119 0.00 -1.68 -6.16
N ASP A 120 0.17 -0.66 -7.02
CA ASP A 120 1.26 -0.61 -7.99
C ASP A 120 2.38 0.32 -7.50
N VAL A 121 3.41 -0.25 -6.94
CA VAL A 121 4.62 0.47 -6.53
C VAL A 121 5.64 0.64 -7.69
N GLY A 122 5.26 0.24 -8.88
CA GLY A 122 6.09 0.26 -10.10
C GLY A 122 7.21 -0.77 -10.10
N ALA A 123 7.75 -1.06 -11.28
CA ALA A 123 8.88 -1.99 -11.43
C ALA A 123 10.13 -1.48 -10.69
N PRO A 124 10.96 -2.37 -10.12
CA PRO A 124 12.25 -1.99 -9.55
C PRO A 124 13.11 -1.22 -10.55
N ALA A 125 13.82 -0.19 -10.09
CA ALA A 125 14.60 0.70 -10.99
C ALA A 125 15.67 -0.04 -11.82
N ASN A 126 16.16 -1.16 -11.31
CA ASN A 126 17.19 -2.00 -11.97
C ASN A 126 16.59 -3.15 -12.78
N SER A 127 15.25 -3.24 -12.89
CA SER A 127 14.65 -4.34 -13.62
C SER A 127 14.77 -4.12 -15.12
N LYS A 128 15.33 -5.12 -15.82
CA LYS A 128 15.26 -5.20 -17.30
C LYS A 128 13.80 -5.36 -17.79
N LEU A 129 12.84 -5.40 -16.88
CA LEU A 129 11.40 -5.53 -17.06
C LEU A 129 10.70 -4.16 -17.29
N LEU A 130 11.45 -3.06 -17.49
CA LEU A 130 10.91 -1.83 -18.04
C LEU A 130 10.49 -2.08 -19.49
N ILE A 131 9.40 -2.84 -19.64
CA ILE A 131 8.72 -2.97 -20.93
C ILE A 131 8.17 -1.58 -21.24
N ALA A 132 8.51 -1.07 -22.40
CA ALA A 132 7.91 0.16 -22.90
C ALA A 132 6.39 0.06 -22.74
N ASN A 133 5.76 1.06 -22.10
CA ASN A 133 4.33 1.14 -21.82
C ASN A 133 3.80 0.20 -20.69
N SER A 134 4.63 -0.29 -19.77
CA SER A 134 4.16 -1.12 -18.64
C SER A 134 3.09 -0.43 -17.79
N GLN A 135 3.26 0.86 -17.52
CA GLN A 135 2.30 1.67 -16.76
C GLN A 135 0.98 1.86 -17.52
N GLU A 136 1.01 2.17 -18.82
CA GLU A 136 -0.22 2.28 -19.63
C GLU A 136 -0.96 0.95 -19.70
N ASN A 137 -0.23 -0.17 -19.79
CA ASN A 137 -0.82 -1.51 -19.77
C ASN A 137 -1.48 -1.82 -18.43
N MET A 138 -0.88 -1.39 -17.30
CA MET A 138 -1.49 -1.52 -15.98
C MET A 138 -2.76 -0.65 -15.86
N PHE A 139 -2.73 0.59 -16.30
CA PHE A 139 -3.90 1.49 -16.28
C PHE A 139 -5.08 0.91 -17.08
N ARG A 140 -4.82 0.38 -18.27
CA ARG A 140 -5.84 -0.35 -19.08
C ARG A 140 -6.37 -1.58 -18.35
N MET A 141 -5.50 -2.33 -17.69
CA MET A 141 -5.89 -3.55 -16.98
C MET A 141 -6.80 -3.23 -15.80
N VAL A 142 -6.39 -2.34 -14.89
CA VAL A 142 -7.20 -2.01 -13.69
C VAL A 142 -8.52 -1.34 -14.05
N SER A 143 -8.55 -0.54 -15.12
CA SER A 143 -9.78 0.07 -15.63
C SER A 143 -10.77 -0.97 -16.16
N ARG A 144 -10.28 -2.06 -16.77
CA ARG A 144 -11.12 -3.20 -17.21
C ARG A 144 -11.62 -4.02 -16.03
N LEU A 145 -10.77 -4.25 -15.04
CA LEU A 145 -11.09 -5.00 -13.82
C LEU A 145 -12.03 -4.21 -12.90
N ARG A 146 -12.05 -2.88 -12.99
CA ARG A 146 -12.88 -1.98 -12.18
C ARG A 146 -12.63 -2.10 -10.67
N VAL A 147 -11.40 -2.41 -10.30
CA VAL A 147 -10.96 -2.45 -8.89
C VAL A 147 -10.26 -1.15 -8.51
N PRO A 148 -10.32 -0.70 -7.26
CA PRO A 148 -9.49 0.38 -6.73
C PRO A 148 -8.03 0.19 -7.07
N TYR A 149 -7.38 1.29 -7.44
CA TYR A 149 -5.98 1.28 -7.86
C TYR A 149 -5.15 2.29 -7.07
N ILE A 150 -4.05 1.83 -6.50
CA ILE A 150 -3.07 2.68 -5.82
C ILE A 150 -1.97 3.02 -6.82
N PHE A 151 -1.90 4.30 -7.18
CA PHE A 151 -0.84 4.86 -8.00
C PHE A 151 0.24 5.45 -7.11
N MET A 152 1.48 4.99 -7.25
CA MET A 152 2.63 5.51 -6.52
C MET A 152 3.54 6.35 -7.42
N SER A 153 3.78 7.60 -7.03
CA SER A 153 4.75 8.47 -7.68
C SER A 153 6.17 8.25 -7.13
N ARG A 154 7.15 8.12 -8.02
CA ARG A 154 8.58 8.01 -7.69
C ARG A 154 9.36 9.32 -7.75
N LYS A 155 8.67 10.44 -8.03
CA LYS A 155 9.30 11.77 -8.11
C LYS A 155 9.86 12.21 -6.76
N GLY A 156 10.94 13.02 -6.80
CA GLY A 156 11.73 13.34 -5.63
C GLY A 156 11.21 14.48 -4.76
N ASN A 157 10.26 15.30 -5.24
CA ASN A 157 9.72 16.45 -4.52
C ASN A 157 8.21 16.57 -4.68
N ILE A 158 7.56 17.32 -3.79
CA ILE A 158 6.10 17.40 -3.74
C ILE A 158 5.46 17.99 -5.00
N ARG A 159 6.11 18.93 -5.68
CA ARG A 159 5.60 19.55 -6.92
C ARG A 159 5.55 18.52 -8.04
N ASP A 160 6.65 17.78 -8.23
CA ASP A 160 6.74 16.80 -9.30
C ASP A 160 5.85 15.59 -9.03
N ILE A 161 5.69 15.19 -7.74
CA ILE A 161 4.70 14.17 -7.33
C ILE A 161 3.29 14.62 -7.68
N LEU A 162 2.93 15.86 -7.41
CA LEU A 162 1.60 16.40 -7.72
C LEU A 162 1.32 16.38 -9.23
N LEU A 163 2.28 16.80 -10.05
CA LEU A 163 2.15 16.81 -11.51
C LEU A 163 2.06 15.38 -12.09
N ASP A 164 2.95 14.50 -11.67
CA ASP A 164 2.99 13.09 -12.06
C ASP A 164 1.66 12.37 -11.70
N SER A 165 1.17 12.62 -10.50
CA SER A 165 -0.12 12.07 -10.03
C SER A 165 -1.31 12.65 -10.80
N ALA A 166 -1.31 13.95 -11.10
CA ALA A 166 -2.38 14.57 -11.87
C ALA A 166 -2.45 14.01 -13.29
N GLU A 167 -1.31 13.81 -13.95
CA GLU A 167 -1.23 13.20 -15.27
C GLU A 167 -1.72 11.74 -15.26
N ALA A 168 -1.27 10.95 -14.29
CA ALA A 168 -1.71 9.56 -14.12
C ALA A 168 -3.24 9.47 -13.87
N VAL A 169 -3.77 10.35 -13.03
CA VAL A 169 -5.22 10.43 -12.73
C VAL A 169 -6.03 10.77 -13.98
N ASP A 170 -5.56 11.72 -14.79
CA ASP A 170 -6.23 12.09 -16.04
C ASP A 170 -6.28 10.91 -17.02
N GLN A 171 -5.15 10.21 -17.19
CA GLN A 171 -5.08 9.00 -18.01
C GLN A 171 -6.01 7.89 -17.49
N LEU A 172 -5.97 7.58 -16.19
CA LEU A 172 -6.83 6.56 -15.58
C LEU A 172 -8.31 6.90 -15.76
N ARG A 173 -8.69 8.14 -15.51
CA ARG A 173 -10.08 8.60 -15.68
C ARG A 173 -10.55 8.56 -17.13
N SER A 174 -9.67 8.88 -18.08
CA SER A 174 -9.98 8.77 -19.52
C SER A 174 -10.29 7.32 -19.94
N MET A 175 -9.70 6.34 -19.21
CA MET A 175 -9.96 4.91 -19.39
C MET A 175 -11.16 4.39 -18.56
N GLY A 176 -11.82 5.26 -17.78
CA GLY A 176 -13.00 4.92 -16.98
C GLY A 176 -12.70 4.45 -15.55
N GLN A 177 -11.43 4.52 -15.09
CA GLN A 177 -11.07 4.20 -13.70
C GLN A 177 -11.67 5.24 -12.74
N LYS A 178 -12.41 4.77 -11.72
CA LYS A 178 -13.09 5.64 -10.77
C LYS A 178 -12.35 5.73 -9.44
N ASP A 179 -12.01 4.59 -8.87
CA ASP A 179 -11.42 4.48 -7.53
C ASP A 179 -9.90 4.50 -7.64
N ILE A 180 -9.31 5.65 -7.37
CA ILE A 180 -7.87 5.92 -7.47
C ILE A 180 -7.39 6.40 -6.10
N ILE A 181 -6.29 5.85 -5.63
CA ILE A 181 -5.59 6.20 -4.39
C ILE A 181 -4.19 6.67 -4.77
N ILE A 182 -3.71 7.73 -4.15
CA ILE A 182 -2.37 8.27 -4.42
C ILE A 182 -1.41 7.86 -3.30
N ASP A 183 -0.25 7.32 -3.67
CA ASP A 183 0.90 7.11 -2.78
C ASP A 183 2.05 8.04 -3.20
N PRO A 184 2.53 8.95 -2.33
CA PRO A 184 3.68 9.81 -2.62
C PRO A 184 5.00 9.05 -2.73
N GLY A 185 5.04 7.75 -2.45
CA GLY A 185 6.18 6.87 -2.68
C GLY A 185 7.37 7.15 -1.75
N PHE A 186 7.14 7.30 -0.46
CA PHE A 186 8.23 7.43 0.52
C PHE A 186 9.22 6.27 0.42
N GLY A 187 10.53 6.59 0.39
CA GLY A 187 11.61 5.59 0.29
C GLY A 187 11.88 5.05 -1.12
N PHE A 188 11.04 5.38 -2.11
CA PHE A 188 11.26 4.96 -3.50
C PHE A 188 11.93 6.06 -4.31
N GLY A 189 13.22 5.84 -4.66
CA GLY A 189 14.00 6.76 -5.50
C GLY A 189 14.26 8.15 -4.91
N LYS A 190 14.02 8.36 -3.61
CA LYS A 190 14.17 9.64 -2.91
C LYS A 190 15.35 9.61 -1.95
N THR A 191 16.07 10.73 -1.86
CA THR A 191 17.06 10.95 -0.80
C THR A 191 16.38 11.11 0.56
N LEU A 192 17.19 11.18 1.62
CA LEU A 192 16.68 11.44 2.98
C LEU A 192 15.94 12.79 3.03
N GLU A 193 16.56 13.82 2.50
CA GLU A 193 16.04 15.21 2.48
C GLU A 193 14.76 15.30 1.66
N GLN A 194 14.72 14.64 0.50
CA GLN A 194 13.53 14.59 -0.35
C GLN A 194 12.34 13.91 0.35
N ASN A 195 12.58 12.82 1.10
CA ASN A 195 11.51 12.19 1.87
C ASN A 195 10.94 13.15 2.93
N TYR A 196 11.78 13.92 3.62
CA TYR A 196 11.32 14.88 4.62
C TYR A 196 10.68 16.12 4.00
N GLU A 197 11.14 16.58 2.82
CA GLU A 197 10.48 17.63 2.04
C GLU A 197 9.06 17.20 1.63
N VAL A 198 8.91 15.98 1.11
CA VAL A 198 7.60 15.43 0.76
C VAL A 198 6.70 15.34 2.01
N MET A 199 7.22 14.86 3.14
CA MET A 199 6.45 14.79 4.39
C MET A 199 6.04 16.20 4.86
N GLN A 200 6.93 17.17 4.76
CA GLN A 200 6.66 18.56 5.16
C GLN A 200 5.51 19.19 4.38
N HIS A 201 5.34 18.82 3.10
CA HIS A 201 4.36 19.45 2.19
C HIS A 201 3.27 18.49 1.67
N MET A 202 3.13 17.32 2.30
CA MET A 202 2.23 16.25 1.83
C MET A 202 0.76 16.69 1.74
N GLU A 203 0.31 17.62 2.58
CA GLU A 203 -1.04 18.18 2.55
C GLU A 203 -1.42 18.78 1.18
N ARG A 204 -0.43 19.19 0.36
CA ARG A 204 -0.68 19.72 -0.98
C ARG A 204 -1.29 18.68 -1.93
N LEU A 205 -1.08 17.38 -1.68
CA LEU A 205 -1.68 16.30 -2.48
C LEU A 205 -3.20 16.25 -2.34
N GLN A 206 -3.77 16.85 -1.30
CA GLN A 206 -5.23 16.98 -1.16
C GLN A 206 -5.88 17.81 -2.28
N MET A 207 -5.08 18.60 -3.04
CA MET A 207 -5.56 19.30 -4.24
C MET A 207 -6.07 18.34 -5.32
N LEU A 208 -5.59 17.10 -5.35
CA LEU A 208 -6.06 16.06 -6.28
C LEU A 208 -7.48 15.57 -5.93
N ARG A 209 -7.97 15.83 -4.72
CA ARG A 209 -9.25 15.35 -4.20
C ARG A 209 -9.39 13.83 -4.31
N LEU A 210 -8.33 13.12 -3.95
CA LEU A 210 -8.23 11.67 -3.94
C LEU A 210 -7.71 11.19 -2.59
N PRO A 211 -8.03 9.97 -2.15
CA PRO A 211 -7.47 9.42 -0.93
C PRO A 211 -5.95 9.23 -1.06
N LEU A 212 -5.26 9.44 0.08
CA LEU A 212 -3.82 9.29 0.19
C LEU A 212 -3.46 8.05 0.99
N LEU A 213 -2.62 7.18 0.42
CA LEU A 213 -1.96 6.10 1.12
C LEU A 213 -0.54 6.54 1.50
N VAL A 214 -0.11 6.18 2.71
CA VAL A 214 1.24 6.45 3.20
C VAL A 214 1.91 5.17 3.70
N GLY A 215 3.01 4.79 3.05
CA GLY A 215 3.82 3.63 3.41
C GLY A 215 5.20 4.06 3.88
N ILE A 216 5.37 4.38 5.17
CA ILE A 216 6.63 4.81 5.79
C ILE A 216 7.17 3.84 6.84
N SER A 217 6.40 2.81 7.20
CA SER A 217 6.71 1.90 8.29
C SER A 217 8.11 1.30 8.16
N ARG A 218 8.94 1.57 9.18
CA ARG A 218 10.34 1.09 9.31
C ARG A 218 11.26 1.40 8.12
N LYS A 219 10.92 2.43 7.30
CA LYS A 219 11.71 2.81 6.12
C LYS A 219 13.00 3.54 6.48
N SER A 220 13.94 3.53 5.53
CA SER A 220 15.28 4.09 5.70
C SER A 220 15.31 5.57 6.08
N MET A 221 14.30 6.34 5.69
CA MET A 221 14.19 7.73 6.11
C MET A 221 14.12 7.89 7.64
N ILE A 222 13.62 6.89 8.36
CA ILE A 222 13.54 6.89 9.83
C ILE A 222 14.88 6.47 10.43
N TYR A 223 15.31 5.24 10.17
CA TYR A 223 16.48 4.69 10.85
C TYR A 223 17.79 5.34 10.45
N LYS A 224 17.91 5.90 9.21
CA LYS A 224 19.08 6.67 8.82
C LYS A 224 19.18 8.00 9.57
N LEU A 225 18.05 8.73 9.72
CA LEU A 225 18.02 9.97 10.48
C LEU A 225 18.36 9.73 11.96
N LEU A 226 17.81 8.67 12.55
CA LEU A 226 18.00 8.32 13.95
C LEU A 226 19.30 7.53 14.22
N GLN A 227 20.10 7.24 13.18
CA GLN A 227 21.34 6.46 13.26
C GLN A 227 21.12 5.10 13.93
N THR A 228 20.04 4.41 13.53
CA THR A 228 19.62 3.12 14.07
C THR A 228 19.35 2.11 12.95
N ASN A 229 18.56 1.06 13.19
CA ASN A 229 18.22 0.00 12.26
C ASN A 229 16.68 -0.13 12.10
N PRO A 230 16.18 -0.93 11.14
CA PRO A 230 14.75 -1.09 10.91
C PRO A 230 13.99 -1.65 12.13
N GLU A 231 14.60 -2.52 12.93
CA GLU A 231 14.01 -3.15 14.11
C GLU A 231 13.69 -2.11 15.19
N GLN A 232 14.53 -1.08 15.32
CA GLN A 232 14.40 0.01 16.28
C GLN A 232 13.63 1.22 15.74
N ALA A 233 13.09 1.14 14.51
CA ALA A 233 12.43 2.27 13.86
C ALA A 233 10.95 2.46 14.25
N LEU A 234 10.41 1.67 15.18
CA LEU A 234 8.99 1.71 15.55
C LEU A 234 8.56 3.08 16.07
N ASN A 235 9.28 3.65 17.03
CA ASN A 235 8.94 4.96 17.59
C ASN A 235 8.94 6.07 16.51
N GLY A 236 9.97 6.10 15.64
CA GLY A 236 10.01 7.05 14.53
C GLY A 236 8.89 6.83 13.50
N THR A 237 8.48 5.57 13.29
CA THR A 237 7.33 5.21 12.47
C THR A 237 6.05 5.81 13.05
N THR A 238 5.81 5.65 14.34
CA THR A 238 4.63 6.18 15.06
C THR A 238 4.56 7.70 14.94
N VAL A 239 5.68 8.40 15.13
CA VAL A 239 5.77 9.86 14.96
C VAL A 239 5.39 10.28 13.55
N LEU A 240 5.95 9.64 12.53
CA LEU A 240 5.66 10.00 11.13
C LEU A 240 4.25 9.57 10.69
N HIS A 241 3.69 8.48 11.22
CA HIS A 241 2.27 8.13 11.01
C HIS A 241 1.36 9.22 11.56
N THR A 242 1.62 9.72 12.76
CA THR A 242 0.85 10.82 13.36
C THR A 242 0.90 12.07 12.49
N ILE A 243 2.10 12.45 12.01
CA ILE A 243 2.26 13.60 11.11
C ILE A 243 1.51 13.37 9.79
N ALA A 244 1.61 12.18 9.20
CA ALA A 244 0.92 11.84 7.97
C ALA A 244 -0.61 11.94 8.11
N LEU A 245 -1.18 11.42 9.20
CA LEU A 245 -2.60 11.51 9.51
C LEU A 245 -3.08 12.97 9.69
N LEU A 246 -2.28 13.80 10.35
CA LEU A 246 -2.57 15.24 10.51
C LEU A 246 -2.54 15.97 9.16
N LYS A 247 -1.72 15.49 8.21
CA LYS A 247 -1.60 16.01 6.84
C LYS A 247 -2.54 15.36 5.84
N GLY A 248 -3.47 14.51 6.29
CA GLY A 248 -4.58 14.00 5.48
C GLY A 248 -4.36 12.63 4.87
N ALA A 249 -3.46 11.80 5.40
CA ALA A 249 -3.40 10.39 5.03
C ALA A 249 -4.73 9.69 5.36
N ASN A 250 -5.25 8.92 4.41
CA ASN A 250 -6.48 8.13 4.55
C ASN A 250 -6.18 6.64 4.77
N ILE A 251 -5.00 6.17 4.36
CA ILE A 251 -4.56 4.78 4.53
C ILE A 251 -3.11 4.78 5.01
N LEU A 252 -2.85 4.05 6.09
CA LEU A 252 -1.49 3.75 6.56
C LEU A 252 -1.14 2.31 6.17
N ARG A 253 -0.11 2.11 5.32
CA ARG A 253 0.42 0.79 4.96
C ARG A 253 1.57 0.43 5.89
N VAL A 254 1.41 -0.62 6.71
CA VAL A 254 2.25 -0.81 7.89
C VAL A 254 2.66 -2.26 8.16
N HIS A 255 3.80 -2.44 8.84
CA HIS A 255 4.19 -3.70 9.48
C HIS A 255 3.56 -3.83 10.88
N ASP A 256 3.52 -2.72 11.63
CA ASP A 256 3.10 -2.64 13.05
C ASP A 256 1.65 -2.12 13.11
N VAL A 257 0.70 -3.06 13.00
CA VAL A 257 -0.72 -2.72 12.84
C VAL A 257 -1.29 -2.09 14.11
N HIS A 258 -1.01 -2.68 15.27
CA HIS A 258 -1.53 -2.22 16.55
C HIS A 258 -1.18 -0.75 16.80
N GLU A 259 0.10 -0.39 16.64
CA GLU A 259 0.61 0.96 16.88
C GLU A 259 0.07 1.97 15.83
N ALA A 260 -0.17 1.51 14.60
CA ALA A 260 -0.80 2.35 13.59
C ALA A 260 -2.28 2.65 13.92
N VAL A 261 -3.01 1.65 14.42
CA VAL A 261 -4.40 1.81 14.89
C VAL A 261 -4.46 2.76 16.09
N GLU A 262 -3.50 2.69 17.02
CA GLU A 262 -3.39 3.66 18.11
C GLU A 262 -3.17 5.10 17.58
N CYS A 263 -2.29 5.28 16.58
CA CYS A 263 -2.11 6.58 15.94
C CYS A 263 -3.42 7.12 15.35
N VAL A 264 -4.19 6.28 14.64
CA VAL A 264 -5.47 6.67 14.06
C VAL A 264 -6.44 7.12 15.15
N LYS A 265 -6.60 6.33 16.21
CA LYS A 265 -7.50 6.65 17.34
C LYS A 265 -7.12 7.95 18.04
N ILE A 266 -5.82 8.14 18.32
CA ILE A 266 -5.32 9.34 19.01
C ILE A 266 -5.55 10.59 18.14
N VAL A 267 -5.20 10.53 16.85
CA VAL A 267 -5.40 11.65 15.93
C VAL A 267 -6.89 11.95 15.74
N ALA A 268 -7.76 10.96 15.64
CA ALA A 268 -9.20 11.16 15.57
C ALA A 268 -9.73 11.88 16.83
N ALA A 269 -9.30 11.47 18.02
CA ALA A 269 -9.68 12.11 19.28
C ALA A 269 -9.23 13.58 19.37
N THR A 270 -8.09 13.93 18.77
CA THR A 270 -7.62 15.34 18.74
C THR A 270 -8.40 16.22 17.78
N LYS A 271 -9.04 15.63 16.74
CA LYS A 271 -9.86 16.35 15.75
C LYS A 271 -11.31 16.52 16.19
N SER A 272 -11.84 15.60 16.99
CA SER A 272 -13.15 15.72 17.61
C SER A 272 -13.09 16.73 18.75
N GLN A 273 -13.42 18.02 18.47
CA GLN A 273 -13.62 18.98 19.54
C GLN A 273 -14.84 18.55 20.36
N PRO A 274 -14.73 18.44 21.70
CA PRO A 274 -15.92 18.42 22.51
C PRO A 274 -16.61 19.77 22.26
N THR A 275 -17.84 19.75 21.76
CA THR A 275 -18.71 20.92 21.81
C THR A 275 -18.76 21.35 23.28
N LEU A 276 -18.04 22.42 23.64
CA LEU A 276 -18.23 23.11 24.89
C LEU A 276 -19.71 23.50 24.92
N LYS A 277 -20.52 22.70 25.64
CA LYS A 277 -21.86 23.11 25.99
C LYS A 277 -21.67 24.31 26.92
N SER A 278 -21.87 25.49 26.33
CA SER A 278 -22.04 26.75 27.08
C SER A 278 -23.26 26.67 27.99
#